data_8e1d5d505b11668b0383c31070ce710b
#
_entry.id   8e1d5d505b11668b0383c31070ce710b
#
_cell.length_a   1.000
_cell.length_b   1.000
_cell.length_c   1.000
_cell.angle_alpha   90.00
_cell.angle_beta   90.00
_cell.angle_gamma   90.00
#
_symmetry.space_group_name_H-M   'P 1'
#
loop_
_entity.id
_entity.type
_entity.pdbx_description
1 polymer ?
#
loop_
_entity_poly.entity_id
_entity_poly.type
_entity_poly.pdbx_seq_one_letter_code
_entity_poly.pdbx_strand_id
1 'polypeptide(L)'
;MKKILGIVALGLLWCNLSFADISVKLYLDTMSLNNEKLTSTIERNIMGINSGLMYANNELRHLNREQIYCQPRKLKLTSEMLISFLNTEIESFKDKGTDISKIPIGMILLESLKKVYPC
;
A
#
# COMPACT_ATOMS: atom_id res chain seq x y z
N MET A 1 -16.72 -36.78 4.38
CA MET A 1 -17.04 -35.57 3.60
C MET A 1 -17.31 -34.33 4.47
N LYS A 2 -18.07 -34.44 5.56
CA LYS A 2 -18.35 -33.29 6.46
C LYS A 2 -17.10 -32.67 7.10
N LYS A 3 -16.05 -33.48 7.40
CA LYS A 3 -14.79 -33.00 7.97
C LYS A 3 -13.94 -32.22 6.95
N ILE A 4 -13.99 -32.59 5.67
CA ILE A 4 -13.24 -31.92 4.59
C ILE A 4 -13.88 -30.57 4.29
N LEU A 5 -15.19 -30.45 4.31
CA LEU A 5 -15.91 -29.18 4.14
C LEU A 5 -15.57 -28.17 5.25
N GLY A 6 -15.45 -28.65 6.51
CA GLY A 6 -15.04 -27.81 7.64
C GLY A 6 -13.62 -27.27 7.49
N ILE A 7 -12.67 -28.09 7.00
CA ILE A 7 -11.29 -27.68 6.79
C ILE A 7 -11.18 -26.68 5.63
N VAL A 8 -11.93 -26.89 4.56
CA VAL A 8 -11.98 -25.96 3.41
C VAL A 8 -12.60 -24.62 3.82
N ALA A 9 -13.68 -24.64 4.60
CA ALA A 9 -14.32 -23.43 5.11
C ALA A 9 -13.39 -22.64 6.04
N LEU A 10 -12.66 -23.32 6.94
CA LEU A 10 -11.65 -22.72 7.80
C LEU A 10 -10.50 -22.15 6.99
N GLY A 11 -10.02 -22.85 5.97
CA GLY A 11 -8.97 -22.36 5.08
C GLY A 11 -9.39 -21.11 4.31
N LEU A 12 -10.62 -21.05 3.83
CA LEU A 12 -11.19 -19.88 3.15
C LEU A 12 -11.36 -18.68 4.10
N LEU A 13 -11.74 -18.92 5.35
CA LEU A 13 -11.84 -17.89 6.38
C LEU A 13 -10.45 -17.32 6.73
N TRP A 14 -9.41 -18.16 6.75
CA TRP A 14 -8.03 -17.72 6.97
C TRP A 14 -7.48 -16.92 5.79
N CYS A 15 -7.86 -17.25 4.57
CA CYS A 15 -7.49 -16.47 3.39
C CYS A 15 -8.11 -15.06 3.38
N ASN A 16 -9.29 -14.90 3.99
CA ASN A 16 -9.94 -13.58 4.15
C ASN A 16 -9.32 -12.71 5.25
N LEU A 17 -8.49 -13.30 6.12
CA LEU A 17 -7.67 -12.60 7.10
C LEU A 17 -6.28 -12.26 6.56
N SER A 18 -6.05 -12.40 5.24
CA SER A 18 -4.78 -11.99 4.66
C SER A 18 -4.63 -10.47 4.84
N PHE A 19 -3.60 -10.11 5.58
CA PHE A 19 -3.22 -8.74 5.95
C PHE A 19 -2.66 -7.95 4.75
N ALA A 20 -3.33 -8.04 3.58
CA ALA A 20 -2.90 -7.31 2.39
C ALA A 20 -3.04 -5.80 2.56
N ASP A 21 -3.96 -5.37 3.44
CA ASP A 21 -4.29 -3.95 3.63
C ASP A 21 -3.96 -3.51 5.05
N ILE A 22 -2.80 -2.86 5.19
CA ILE A 22 -2.43 -2.17 6.42
C ILE A 22 -3.17 -0.82 6.43
N SER A 23 -3.97 -0.58 7.49
CA SER A 23 -4.62 0.72 7.67
C SER A 23 -3.61 1.79 8.07
N VAL A 24 -3.94 3.06 7.82
CA VAL A 24 -3.11 4.19 8.28
C VAL A 24 -2.88 4.12 9.80
N LYS A 25 -3.91 3.79 10.58
CA LYS A 25 -3.78 3.66 12.03
C LYS A 25 -2.76 2.59 12.41
N LEU A 26 -2.86 1.39 11.84
CA LEU A 26 -1.93 0.30 12.11
C LEU A 26 -0.51 0.66 11.68
N TYR A 27 -0.35 1.31 10.53
CA TYR A 27 0.94 1.81 10.05
C TYR A 27 1.58 2.77 11.05
N LEU A 28 0.84 3.81 11.47
CA LEU A 28 1.35 4.82 12.41
C LEU A 28 1.68 4.20 13.79
N ASP A 29 0.81 3.34 14.30
CA ASP A 29 1.03 2.66 15.58
C ASP A 29 2.27 1.76 15.52
N THR A 30 2.45 1.02 14.43
CA THR A 30 3.60 0.13 14.25
C THR A 30 4.90 0.90 14.11
N MET A 31 4.92 1.96 13.32
CA MET A 31 6.12 2.79 13.13
C MET A 31 6.53 3.52 14.42
N SER A 32 5.57 3.86 15.28
CA SER A 32 5.85 4.51 16.57
C SER A 32 6.56 3.61 17.58
N LEU A 33 6.49 2.28 17.40
CA LEU A 33 7.13 1.32 18.30
C LEU A 33 8.66 1.26 18.14
N ASN A 34 9.23 1.82 17.09
CA ASN A 34 10.66 1.78 16.77
C ASN A 34 11.26 0.37 16.83
N ASN A 35 10.49 -0.62 16.37
CA ASN A 35 10.92 -2.02 16.32
C ASN A 35 11.41 -2.35 14.90
N GLU A 36 12.70 -2.65 14.76
CA GLU A 36 13.32 -2.92 13.46
C GLU A 36 12.64 -4.04 12.67
N LYS A 37 12.24 -5.11 13.34
CA LYS A 37 11.59 -6.25 12.69
C LYS A 37 10.21 -5.88 12.14
N LEU A 38 9.43 -5.13 12.90
CA LEU A 38 8.12 -4.64 12.47
C LEU A 38 8.25 -3.59 11.37
N THR A 39 9.19 -2.68 11.51
CA THR A 39 9.51 -1.67 10.46
C THR A 39 9.90 -2.35 9.15
N SER A 40 10.76 -3.35 9.20
CA SER A 40 11.16 -4.13 8.02
C SER A 40 9.95 -4.81 7.35
N THR A 41 9.01 -5.32 8.14
CA THR A 41 7.77 -5.91 7.61
C THR A 41 6.91 -4.87 6.90
N ILE A 42 6.78 -3.68 7.46
CA ILE A 42 6.07 -2.54 6.84
C ILE A 42 6.75 -2.14 5.53
N GLU A 43 8.06 -2.01 5.51
CA GLU A 43 8.82 -1.67 4.31
C GLU A 43 8.58 -2.67 3.17
N ARG A 44 8.62 -3.96 3.48
CA ARG A 44 8.33 -5.03 2.49
C ARG A 44 6.90 -4.93 1.96
N ASN A 45 5.94 -4.64 2.83
CA ASN A 45 4.55 -4.45 2.42
C ASN A 45 4.41 -3.26 1.47
N ILE A 46 5.01 -2.12 1.80
CA ILE A 46 5.02 -0.92 0.98
C ILE A 46 5.68 -1.18 -0.38
N MET A 47 6.81 -1.88 -0.41
CA MET A 47 7.48 -2.26 -1.66
C MET A 47 6.62 -3.19 -2.51
N GLY A 48 5.89 -4.12 -1.89
CA GLY A 48 4.93 -4.98 -2.58
C GLY A 48 3.78 -4.19 -3.20
N ILE A 49 3.22 -3.25 -2.47
CA ILE A 49 2.19 -2.33 -2.97
C ILE A 49 2.72 -1.55 -4.17
N ASN A 50 3.90 -0.97 -4.05
CA ASN A 50 4.52 -0.21 -5.15
C ASN A 50 4.71 -1.07 -6.40
N SER A 51 5.19 -2.30 -6.25
CA SER A 51 5.35 -3.25 -7.36
C SER A 51 4.01 -3.53 -8.05
N GLY A 52 2.95 -3.78 -7.28
CA GLY A 52 1.61 -3.99 -7.81
C GLY A 52 1.08 -2.78 -8.59
N LEU A 53 1.27 -1.58 -8.05
CA LEU A 53 0.89 -0.33 -8.72
C LEU A 53 1.68 -0.12 -10.01
N MET A 54 2.96 -0.41 -10.01
CA MET A 54 3.81 -0.35 -11.20
C MET A 54 3.31 -1.30 -12.30
N TYR A 55 3.01 -2.54 -11.95
CA TYR A 55 2.51 -3.52 -12.93
C TYR A 55 1.17 -3.08 -13.51
N ALA A 56 0.23 -2.63 -12.68
CA ALA A 56 -1.06 -2.12 -13.14
C ALA A 56 -0.89 -0.93 -14.07
N ASN A 57 -0.02 0.00 -13.73
CA ASN A 57 0.25 1.18 -14.51
C ASN A 57 0.91 0.86 -15.86
N ASN A 58 1.85 -0.10 -15.88
CA ASN A 58 2.47 -0.61 -17.10
C ASN A 58 1.45 -1.32 -18.00
N GLU A 59 0.54 -2.08 -17.42
CA GLU A 59 -0.51 -2.75 -18.18
C GLU A 59 -1.44 -1.74 -18.88
N LEU A 60 -1.84 -0.68 -18.20
CA LEU A 60 -2.61 0.41 -18.80
C LEU A 60 -1.89 1.00 -20.02
N ARG A 61 -0.58 1.20 -19.91
CA ARG A 61 0.24 1.69 -21.03
C ARG A 61 0.26 0.71 -22.21
N HIS A 62 0.40 -0.59 -21.94
CA HIS A 62 0.36 -1.62 -22.99
C HIS A 62 -0.98 -1.67 -23.71
N LEU A 63 -2.06 -1.38 -22.99
CA LEU A 63 -3.41 -1.31 -23.55
C LEU A 63 -3.72 0.03 -24.22
N ASN A 64 -2.74 0.91 -24.37
CA ASN A 64 -2.90 2.29 -24.86
C ASN A 64 -3.94 3.09 -24.08
N ARG A 65 -4.00 2.85 -22.77
CA ARG A 65 -4.84 3.59 -21.84
C ARG A 65 -4.01 4.57 -21.04
N GLU A 66 -4.67 5.59 -20.51
CA GLU A 66 -4.05 6.58 -19.66
C GLU A 66 -3.50 5.91 -18.38
N GLN A 67 -2.25 6.20 -18.06
CA GLN A 67 -1.63 5.74 -16.82
C GLN A 67 -2.19 6.53 -15.62
N ILE A 68 -2.19 5.91 -14.45
CA ILE A 68 -2.68 6.54 -13.22
C ILE A 68 -1.70 7.61 -12.73
N TYR A 69 -0.40 7.35 -12.87
CA TYR A 69 0.69 8.30 -12.60
C TYR A 69 1.84 8.02 -13.56
N CYS A 70 2.71 9.01 -13.76
CA CYS A 70 3.79 8.95 -14.77
C CYS A 70 5.17 9.04 -14.10
N GLN A 71 5.61 7.94 -13.50
CA GLN A 71 6.95 7.82 -12.93
C GLN A 71 8.00 7.75 -14.04
N PRO A 72 9.14 8.48 -13.91
CA PRO A 72 10.25 8.35 -14.86
C PRO A 72 10.75 6.91 -14.95
N ARG A 73 10.94 6.40 -16.16
CA ARG A 73 11.27 4.98 -16.43
C ARG A 73 12.55 4.49 -15.75
N LYS A 74 13.54 5.35 -15.59
CA LYS A 74 14.84 5.01 -15.00
C LYS A 74 14.88 5.18 -13.48
N LEU A 75 13.83 5.75 -12.90
CA LEU A 75 13.79 6.00 -11.46
C LEU A 75 13.34 4.74 -10.74
N LYS A 76 14.15 4.28 -9.80
CA LYS A 76 13.78 3.23 -8.84
C LYS A 76 13.37 3.87 -7.53
N LEU A 77 12.13 3.63 -7.12
CA LEU A 77 11.64 4.10 -5.83
C LEU A 77 12.16 3.16 -4.73
N THR A 78 12.82 3.75 -3.74
CA THR A 78 13.27 3.03 -2.54
C THR A 78 12.17 3.01 -1.49
N SER A 79 12.27 2.09 -0.52
CA SER A 79 11.33 2.06 0.61
C SER A 79 11.32 3.38 1.38
N GLU A 80 12.46 4.01 1.54
CA GLU A 80 12.60 5.31 2.21
C GLU A 80 11.83 6.42 1.49
N MET A 81 11.94 6.48 0.16
CA MET A 81 11.19 7.44 -0.66
C MET A 81 9.68 7.21 -0.53
N LEU A 82 9.25 5.97 -0.62
CA LEU A 82 7.83 5.61 -0.51
C LEU A 82 7.26 5.94 0.87
N ILE A 83 8.01 5.68 1.93
CA ILE A 83 7.64 6.05 3.30
C ILE A 83 7.53 7.58 3.43
N SER A 84 8.47 8.32 2.85
CA SER A 84 8.42 9.79 2.84
C SER A 84 7.18 10.30 2.12
N PHE A 85 6.86 9.76 0.96
CA PHE A 85 5.65 10.11 0.21
C PHE A 85 4.38 9.81 1.00
N LEU A 86 4.34 8.63 1.60
CA LEU A 86 3.20 8.19 2.43
C LEU A 86 3.00 9.11 3.63
N ASN A 87 4.06 9.41 4.37
CA ASN A 87 4.01 10.28 5.54
C ASN A 87 3.57 11.70 5.18
N THR A 88 4.08 12.24 4.10
CA THR A 88 3.69 13.57 3.61
C THR A 88 2.21 13.62 3.28
N GLU A 89 1.69 12.61 2.62
CA GLU A 89 0.27 12.54 2.27
C GLU A 89 -0.62 12.37 3.51
N ILE A 90 -0.21 11.55 4.47
CA ILE A 90 -0.92 11.38 5.75
C ILE A 90 -1.01 12.72 6.48
N GLU A 91 0.08 13.47 6.58
CA GLU A 91 0.09 14.79 7.22
C GLU A 91 -0.83 15.79 6.48
N SER A 92 -0.86 15.73 5.15
CA SER A 92 -1.76 16.56 4.35
C SER A 92 -3.23 16.33 4.69
N PHE A 93 -3.63 15.07 4.87
CA PHE A 93 -4.99 14.73 5.29
C PHE A 93 -5.29 15.17 6.73
N LYS A 94 -4.33 15.03 7.63
CA LYS A 94 -4.47 15.51 9.01
C LYS A 94 -4.67 17.01 9.07
N ASP A 95 -3.91 17.77 8.29
CA ASP A 95 -4.02 19.24 8.22
C ASP A 95 -5.39 19.68 7.72
N LYS A 96 -6.02 18.88 6.87
CA LYS A 96 -7.40 19.11 6.39
C LYS A 96 -8.48 18.65 7.37
N GLY A 97 -8.10 18.05 8.50
CA GLY A 97 -9.04 17.51 9.48
C GLY A 97 -9.77 16.24 9.02
N THR A 98 -9.27 15.57 8.00
CA THR A 98 -9.88 14.35 7.47
C THR A 98 -9.40 13.13 8.24
N ASP A 99 -10.34 12.32 8.76
CA ASP A 99 -10.01 11.06 9.41
C ASP A 99 -9.76 9.96 8.38
N ILE A 100 -8.51 9.55 8.26
CA ILE A 100 -8.06 8.47 7.35
C ILE A 100 -7.59 7.22 8.08
N SER A 101 -7.86 7.12 9.38
CA SER A 101 -7.34 6.05 10.25
C SER A 101 -7.66 4.64 9.74
N LYS A 102 -8.82 4.46 9.11
CA LYS A 102 -9.30 3.17 8.58
C LYS A 102 -8.95 2.94 7.11
N ILE A 103 -8.37 3.92 6.44
CA ILE A 103 -8.03 3.83 5.02
C ILE A 103 -6.75 2.99 4.85
N PRO A 104 -6.71 2.05 3.89
CA PRO A 104 -5.49 1.31 3.58
C PRO A 104 -4.36 2.23 3.11
N ILE A 105 -3.15 1.98 3.59
CA ILE A 105 -1.98 2.80 3.19
C ILE A 105 -1.71 2.75 1.68
N GLY A 106 -2.10 1.68 1.01
CA GLY A 106 -1.97 1.56 -0.45
C GLY A 106 -2.74 2.63 -1.20
N MET A 107 -3.93 3.01 -0.72
CA MET A 107 -4.72 4.09 -1.31
C MET A 107 -4.05 5.46 -1.09
N ILE A 108 -3.52 5.69 0.09
CA ILE A 108 -2.80 6.94 0.40
C ILE A 108 -1.52 7.04 -0.42
N LEU A 109 -0.78 5.94 -0.55
CA LEU A 109 0.43 5.89 -1.37
C LEU A 109 0.11 6.17 -2.85
N LEU A 110 -0.96 5.61 -3.38
CA LEU A 110 -1.39 5.88 -4.75
C LEU A 110 -1.70 7.36 -4.96
N GLU A 111 -2.44 7.98 -4.05
CA GLU A 111 -2.72 9.43 -4.13
C GLU A 111 -1.44 10.26 -4.09
N SER A 112 -0.49 9.86 -3.25
CA SER A 112 0.82 10.52 -3.20
C SER A 112 1.58 10.40 -4.52
N LEU A 113 1.64 9.19 -5.11
CA LEU A 113 2.31 8.95 -6.39
C LEU A 113 1.68 9.77 -7.53
N LYS A 114 0.37 9.91 -7.53
CA LYS A 114 -0.34 10.77 -8.49
C LYS A 114 0.05 12.25 -8.37
N LYS A 115 0.30 12.71 -7.16
CA LYS A 115 0.73 14.10 -6.91
C LYS A 115 2.20 14.34 -7.24
N VAL A 116 3.06 13.37 -6.91
CA VAL A 116 4.51 13.48 -7.13
C VAL A 116 4.86 13.27 -8.61
N TYR A 117 4.17 12.36 -9.28
CA TYR A 117 4.40 12.01 -10.68
C TYR A 117 3.12 12.15 -11.51
N PRO A 118 2.59 13.37 -11.65
CA PRO A 118 1.42 13.56 -12.51
C PRO A 118 1.74 13.23 -13.97
N CYS A 119 0.75 12.74 -14.68
CA CYS A 119 0.87 12.54 -16.12
C CYS A 119 0.63 13.81 -16.92
#